data_4d4110368d00224809463f8d4ae6bba8
#
_entry.id   4d4110368d00224809463f8d4ae6bba8
#
_cell.length_a   1.000
_cell.length_b   1.000
_cell.length_c   1.000
_cell.angle_alpha   90.00
_cell.angle_beta   90.00
_cell.angle_gamma   90.00
#
_symmetry.space_group_name_H-M   'P 1'
#
loop_
_entity.id
_entity.type
_entity.pdbx_description
1 polymer ?
#
loop_
_entity_poly.entity_id
_entity_poly.type
_entity_poly.pdbx_seq_one_letter_code
_entity_poly.pdbx_strand_id
1 'polypeptide(L)'
;MIYEVRTYTLRPGAVAEFEERFARRLPLREHHSKLGAFWHTEFGPLNQVIHVYPYDDLHQRTAVRAALAQDTARQQLPGGGDLIVAQESEIMNPAPFMHPLGSRDYGTGNVYEMRIYTFASGDIPKVLDGWSKAIEAREKFSPLAACWTSELGGLNKFVHTWVYKDLNERARVREASRQAGGAWPPQTGVRPIRQENKLLMPATFSPVR
;
A
#
# COMPACT_ATOMS: atom_id res chain seq x y z
N MET A 1 -12.15 -10.16 -3.90
CA MET A 1 -11.59 -9.13 -2.99
C MET A 1 -10.81 -8.12 -3.82
N ILE A 2 -10.98 -6.82 -3.55
CA ILE A 2 -10.25 -5.70 -4.12
C ILE A 2 -9.70 -4.82 -3.01
N TYR A 3 -8.73 -3.97 -3.31
CA TYR A 3 -8.18 -2.98 -2.39
C TYR A 3 -8.37 -1.57 -2.96
N GLU A 4 -8.97 -0.67 -2.20
CA GLU A 4 -8.96 0.76 -2.51
C GLU A 4 -7.71 1.37 -1.87
N VAL A 5 -6.76 1.79 -2.70
CA VAL A 5 -5.55 2.51 -2.28
C VAL A 5 -5.79 4.00 -2.47
N ARG A 6 -5.77 4.74 -1.39
CA ARG A 6 -6.00 6.19 -1.39
C ARG A 6 -4.73 6.92 -1.02
N THR A 7 -4.27 7.80 -1.89
CA THR A 7 -3.12 8.66 -1.65
C THR A 7 -3.60 10.11 -1.53
N TYR A 8 -3.34 10.73 -0.39
CA TYR A 8 -3.65 12.14 -0.18
C TYR A 8 -2.36 12.93 -0.03
N THR A 9 -2.22 14.00 -0.79
CA THR A 9 -1.18 14.98 -0.59
C THR A 9 -1.68 16.04 0.38
N LEU A 10 -0.94 16.27 1.43
CA LEU A 10 -1.28 17.20 2.50
C LEU A 10 -0.45 18.49 2.36
N ARG A 11 -0.91 19.54 3.03
CA ARG A 11 -0.09 20.75 3.21
C ARG A 11 1.21 20.40 3.94
N PRO A 12 2.35 21.06 3.64
CA PRO A 12 3.58 20.83 4.36
C PRO A 12 3.41 20.95 5.88
N GLY A 13 3.94 19.95 6.61
CA GLY A 13 3.85 19.88 8.08
C GLY A 13 2.53 19.33 8.64
N ALA A 14 1.53 18.99 7.80
CA ALA A 14 0.21 18.58 8.26
C ALA A 14 0.08 17.07 8.55
N VAL A 15 1.10 16.26 8.34
CA VAL A 15 1.01 14.79 8.46
C VAL A 15 0.59 14.36 9.86
N ALA A 16 1.28 14.85 10.89
CA ALA A 16 0.98 14.47 12.28
C ALA A 16 -0.46 14.84 12.70
N GLU A 17 -0.91 16.05 12.33
CA GLU A 17 -2.25 16.50 12.63
C GLU A 17 -3.31 15.67 11.87
N PHE A 18 -3.04 15.35 10.60
CA PHE A 18 -3.92 14.50 9.81
C PHE A 18 -4.06 13.10 10.43
N GLU A 19 -2.95 12.48 10.84
CA GLU A 19 -2.94 11.18 11.50
C GLU A 19 -3.72 11.21 12.82
N GLU A 20 -3.54 12.24 13.65
CA GLU A 20 -4.30 12.40 14.89
C GLU A 20 -5.80 12.48 14.64
N ARG A 21 -6.24 13.35 13.70
CA ARG A 21 -7.64 13.47 13.32
C ARG A 21 -8.20 12.18 12.71
N PHE A 22 -7.40 11.49 11.91
CA PHE A 22 -7.78 10.20 11.33
C PHE A 22 -7.96 9.14 12.41
N ALA A 23 -7.01 9.02 13.36
CA ALA A 23 -7.08 8.08 14.48
C ALA A 23 -8.35 8.25 15.30
N ARG A 24 -8.76 9.50 15.61
CA ARG A 24 -10.00 9.80 16.34
C ARG A 24 -11.25 9.33 15.60
N ARG A 25 -11.26 9.34 14.27
CA ARG A 25 -12.38 8.92 13.42
C ARG A 25 -12.35 7.44 13.05
N LEU A 26 -11.21 6.77 13.25
CA LEU A 26 -11.00 5.39 12.81
C LEU A 26 -11.95 4.39 13.46
N PRO A 27 -12.24 4.42 14.78
CA PRO A 27 -13.21 3.50 15.37
C PRO A 27 -14.58 3.55 14.70
N LEU A 28 -15.09 4.75 14.43
CA LEU A 28 -16.37 4.95 13.73
C LEU A 28 -16.29 4.46 12.27
N ARG A 29 -15.16 4.72 11.61
CA ARG A 29 -14.92 4.22 10.24
C ARG A 29 -14.93 2.70 10.19
N GLU A 30 -14.37 2.04 11.18
CA GLU A 30 -14.24 0.57 11.24
C GLU A 30 -15.54 -0.17 11.55
N HIS A 31 -16.59 0.51 12.00
CA HIS A 31 -17.94 -0.06 12.02
C HIS A 31 -18.47 -0.39 10.60
N HIS A 32 -17.95 0.29 9.58
CA HIS A 32 -18.36 0.13 8.19
C HIS A 32 -17.40 -0.74 7.38
N SER A 33 -16.08 -0.56 7.53
CA SER A 33 -15.06 -1.43 6.95
C SER A 33 -13.71 -1.22 7.63
N LYS A 34 -12.97 -2.30 7.80
CA LYS A 34 -11.67 -2.29 8.49
C LYS A 34 -10.60 -1.59 7.66
N LEU A 35 -9.70 -0.90 8.36
CA LEU A 35 -8.49 -0.37 7.76
C LEU A 35 -7.54 -1.52 7.43
N GLY A 36 -6.98 -1.56 6.23
CA GLY A 36 -5.97 -2.54 5.84
C GLY A 36 -4.55 -2.08 6.17
N ALA A 37 -4.26 -0.81 5.88
CA ALA A 37 -2.96 -0.19 6.20
C ALA A 37 -3.08 1.34 6.19
N PHE A 38 -2.16 2.00 6.90
CA PHE A 38 -1.98 3.45 6.84
C PHE A 38 -0.49 3.79 6.99
N TRP A 39 0.03 4.55 6.04
CA TRP A 39 1.41 5.01 6.01
C TRP A 39 1.47 6.50 5.64
N HIS A 40 2.57 7.15 6.01
CA HIS A 40 2.99 8.42 5.39
C HIS A 40 4.33 8.26 4.70
N THR A 41 4.62 9.16 3.75
CA THR A 41 5.88 9.16 3.00
C THR A 41 6.97 9.85 3.79
N GLU A 42 8.12 9.18 3.91
CA GLU A 42 9.37 9.75 4.42
C GLU A 42 10.28 10.18 3.26
N PHE A 43 10.35 9.37 2.20
CA PHE A 43 11.07 9.67 0.96
C PHE A 43 10.18 9.42 -0.26
N GLY A 44 10.43 10.20 -1.32
CA GLY A 44 9.61 10.27 -2.53
C GLY A 44 8.81 11.57 -2.51
N PRO A 45 7.59 11.60 -3.04
CA PRO A 45 6.70 12.75 -2.90
C PRO A 45 6.36 12.98 -1.42
N LEU A 46 6.76 14.15 -0.89
CA LEU A 46 6.60 14.47 0.53
C LEU A 46 5.14 14.79 0.89
N ASN A 47 4.86 14.73 2.19
CA ASN A 47 3.56 15.06 2.79
C ASN A 47 2.40 14.23 2.21
N GLN A 48 2.67 12.99 1.82
CA GLN A 48 1.61 12.09 1.42
C GLN A 48 1.25 11.13 2.55
N VAL A 49 -0.06 10.85 2.68
CA VAL A 49 -0.56 9.71 3.44
C VAL A 49 -1.21 8.73 2.48
N ILE A 50 -0.97 7.44 2.72
CA ILE A 50 -1.49 6.34 1.90
C ILE A 50 -2.27 5.43 2.84
N HIS A 51 -3.56 5.27 2.59
CA HIS A 51 -4.38 4.36 3.37
C HIS A 51 -5.16 3.40 2.48
N VAL A 52 -5.29 2.16 2.93
CA VAL A 52 -5.77 1.05 2.14
C VAL A 52 -6.97 0.42 2.82
N TYR A 53 -8.03 0.18 2.05
CA TYR A 53 -9.22 -0.52 2.52
C TYR A 53 -9.51 -1.73 1.63
N PRO A 54 -9.59 -2.94 2.23
CA PRO A 54 -10.08 -4.12 1.53
C PRO A 54 -11.61 -4.07 1.39
N TYR A 55 -12.11 -4.57 0.27
CA TYR A 55 -13.53 -4.80 -0.01
C TYR A 55 -13.70 -6.10 -0.78
N ASP A 56 -14.85 -6.73 -0.67
CA ASP A 56 -15.15 -7.92 -1.46
C ASP A 56 -15.20 -7.58 -2.95
N ASP A 57 -15.86 -6.47 -3.27
CA ASP A 57 -16.03 -5.94 -4.63
C ASP A 57 -16.37 -4.44 -4.64
N LEU A 58 -16.63 -3.89 -5.83
CA LEU A 58 -17.02 -2.49 -6.02
C LEU A 58 -18.42 -2.17 -5.45
N HIS A 59 -19.32 -3.14 -5.38
CA HIS A 59 -20.68 -2.93 -4.83
C HIS A 59 -20.58 -2.72 -3.32
N GLN A 60 -19.85 -3.59 -2.62
CA GLN A 60 -19.60 -3.43 -1.18
C GLN A 60 -18.89 -2.09 -0.89
N ARG A 61 -17.85 -1.75 -1.66
CA ARG A 61 -17.18 -0.46 -1.52
C ARG A 61 -18.15 0.70 -1.65
N THR A 62 -19.02 0.67 -2.66
CA THR A 62 -20.00 1.75 -2.90
C THR A 62 -21.01 1.86 -1.75
N ALA A 63 -21.55 0.73 -1.28
CA ALA A 63 -22.47 0.68 -0.15
C ALA A 63 -21.83 1.23 1.14
N VAL A 64 -20.61 0.80 1.45
CA VAL A 64 -19.83 1.28 2.61
C VAL A 64 -19.60 2.79 2.53
N ARG A 65 -19.24 3.32 1.38
CA ARG A 65 -19.01 4.76 1.20
C ARG A 65 -20.30 5.58 1.34
N ALA A 66 -21.43 5.05 0.85
CA ALA A 66 -22.75 5.67 1.04
C ALA A 66 -23.13 5.71 2.52
N ALA A 67 -22.96 4.60 3.25
CA ALA A 67 -23.21 4.53 4.69
C ALA A 67 -22.34 5.50 5.49
N LEU A 68 -21.06 5.62 5.15
CA LEU A 68 -20.13 6.58 5.76
C LEU A 68 -20.53 8.05 5.54
N ALA A 69 -21.14 8.35 4.40
CA ALA A 69 -21.62 9.70 4.10
C ALA A 69 -22.83 10.09 4.97
N GLN A 70 -23.57 9.09 5.49
CA GLN A 70 -24.72 9.28 6.38
C GLN A 70 -24.35 9.16 7.88
N ASP A 71 -23.12 8.80 8.21
CA ASP A 71 -22.66 8.62 9.59
C ASP A 71 -22.49 9.97 10.31
N THR A 72 -23.55 10.38 11.02
CA THR A 72 -23.60 11.66 11.72
C THR A 72 -22.61 11.76 12.88
N ALA A 73 -22.33 10.66 13.59
CA ALA A 73 -21.34 10.63 14.67
C ALA A 73 -19.95 10.92 14.12
N ARG A 74 -19.61 10.34 12.97
CA ARG A 74 -18.35 10.59 12.29
C ARG A 74 -18.25 12.03 11.75
N GLN A 75 -19.35 12.63 11.29
CA GLN A 75 -19.38 14.01 10.80
C GLN A 75 -19.10 15.04 11.90
N GLN A 76 -19.44 14.74 13.16
CA GLN A 76 -19.19 15.62 14.30
C GLN A 76 -17.71 15.72 14.70
N LEU A 77 -16.87 14.75 14.29
CA LEU A 77 -15.44 14.78 14.56
C LEU A 77 -14.68 15.56 13.47
N PRO A 78 -13.65 16.34 13.83
CA PRO A 78 -12.82 17.03 12.86
C PRO A 78 -12.29 16.07 11.78
N GLY A 79 -12.55 16.40 10.53
CA GLY A 79 -11.93 15.70 9.39
C GLY A 79 -10.59 16.31 9.04
N GLY A 80 -9.95 15.79 7.98
CA GLY A 80 -8.69 16.32 7.47
C GLY A 80 -8.84 17.13 6.18
N GLY A 81 -10.07 17.49 5.77
CA GLY A 81 -10.31 18.11 4.47
C GLY A 81 -9.58 19.43 4.24
N ASP A 82 -9.42 20.23 5.27
CA ASP A 82 -8.70 21.50 5.28
C ASP A 82 -7.17 21.33 5.17
N LEU A 83 -6.65 20.13 5.44
CA LEU A 83 -5.23 19.80 5.36
C LEU A 83 -4.85 19.21 3.99
N ILE A 84 -5.83 18.81 3.18
CA ILE A 84 -5.62 18.09 1.93
C ILE A 84 -5.46 19.04 0.76
N VAL A 85 -4.41 18.83 -0.04
CA VAL A 85 -4.13 19.55 -1.29
C VAL A 85 -4.62 18.76 -2.50
N ALA A 86 -4.42 17.43 -2.50
CA ALA A 86 -4.84 16.55 -3.59
C ALA A 86 -5.22 15.16 -3.06
N GLN A 87 -6.10 14.48 -3.77
CA GLN A 87 -6.57 13.13 -3.44
C GLN A 87 -6.60 12.25 -4.68
N GLU A 88 -6.04 11.05 -4.55
CA GLU A 88 -6.14 10.00 -5.54
C GLU A 88 -6.76 8.76 -4.91
N SER A 89 -7.49 7.99 -5.69
CA SER A 89 -8.09 6.72 -5.28
C SER A 89 -7.98 5.74 -6.44
N GLU A 90 -7.31 4.62 -6.19
CA GLU A 90 -7.12 3.56 -7.18
C GLU A 90 -7.69 2.25 -6.62
N ILE A 91 -8.29 1.46 -7.52
CA ILE A 91 -8.73 0.10 -7.19
C ILE A 91 -7.67 -0.87 -7.68
N MET A 92 -7.25 -1.75 -6.78
CA MET A 92 -6.17 -2.70 -7.00
C MET A 92 -6.68 -4.13 -6.79
N ASN A 93 -6.24 -5.03 -7.67
CA ASN A 93 -6.40 -6.47 -7.50
C ASN A 93 -5.18 -7.04 -6.77
N PRO A 94 -5.35 -7.88 -5.73
CA PRO A 94 -4.22 -8.54 -5.08
C PRO A 94 -3.54 -9.51 -6.05
N ALA A 95 -2.20 -9.56 -5.99
CA ALA A 95 -1.46 -10.61 -6.67
C ALA A 95 -1.83 -11.99 -6.06
N PRO A 96 -1.82 -13.09 -6.85
CA PRO A 96 -2.23 -14.42 -6.37
C PRO A 96 -1.44 -14.93 -5.16
N PHE A 97 -0.21 -14.45 -4.98
CA PHE A 97 0.70 -14.82 -3.89
C PHE A 97 0.69 -13.82 -2.72
N MET A 98 -0.12 -12.77 -2.79
CA MET A 98 -0.21 -11.78 -1.72
C MET A 98 -0.98 -12.33 -0.52
N HIS A 99 -0.43 -12.16 0.68
CA HIS A 99 -1.19 -12.37 1.92
C HIS A 99 -2.12 -11.19 2.20
N PRO A 100 -3.33 -11.41 2.75
CA PRO A 100 -4.22 -10.33 3.12
C PRO A 100 -3.53 -9.33 4.07
N LEU A 101 -3.76 -8.04 3.89
CA LEU A 101 -3.23 -7.01 4.78
C LEU A 101 -3.67 -7.26 6.24
N GLY A 102 -2.74 -7.12 7.17
CA GLY A 102 -2.98 -7.35 8.59
C GLY A 102 -3.03 -8.84 9.00
N SER A 103 -2.84 -9.79 8.07
CA SER A 103 -2.78 -11.23 8.39
C SER A 103 -1.43 -11.69 8.93
N ARG A 104 -0.40 -10.86 8.81
CA ARG A 104 0.95 -11.10 9.31
C ARG A 104 1.35 -9.98 10.27
N ASP A 105 2.01 -10.34 11.37
CA ASP A 105 2.67 -9.40 12.25
C ASP A 105 4.11 -9.19 11.77
N TYR A 106 4.48 -7.95 11.50
CA TYR A 106 5.83 -7.57 11.09
C TYR A 106 6.64 -6.95 12.24
N GLY A 107 6.05 -6.85 13.44
CA GLY A 107 6.57 -6.07 14.55
C GLY A 107 6.32 -4.57 14.37
N THR A 108 6.97 -3.75 15.19
CA THR A 108 6.80 -2.29 15.20
C THR A 108 8.10 -1.57 14.82
N GLY A 109 7.98 -0.33 14.35
CA GLY A 109 9.14 0.51 14.00
C GLY A 109 9.78 0.18 12.66
N ASN A 110 9.08 -0.55 11.80
CA ASN A 110 9.57 -0.93 10.48
C ASN A 110 9.45 0.23 9.47
N VAL A 111 10.30 0.17 8.45
CA VAL A 111 10.25 1.01 7.25
C VAL A 111 9.66 0.19 6.10
N TYR A 112 8.75 0.79 5.36
CA TYR A 112 8.10 0.14 4.22
C TYR A 112 8.58 0.75 2.90
N GLU A 113 9.04 -0.06 1.95
CA GLU A 113 9.36 0.39 0.60
C GLU A 113 8.25 -0.01 -0.35
N MET A 114 7.43 0.94 -0.78
CA MET A 114 6.44 0.76 -1.83
C MET A 114 7.09 1.06 -3.18
N ARG A 115 7.05 0.08 -4.08
CA ARG A 115 7.59 0.18 -5.43
C ARG A 115 6.44 0.10 -6.42
N ILE A 116 6.37 1.07 -7.32
CA ILE A 116 5.31 1.20 -8.32
C ILE A 116 5.95 1.08 -9.69
N TYR A 117 5.65 0.00 -10.39
CA TYR A 117 6.17 -0.26 -11.73
C TYR A 117 5.04 -0.22 -12.75
N THR A 118 5.21 0.55 -13.81
CA THR A 118 4.27 0.57 -14.93
C THR A 118 4.84 -0.24 -16.08
N PHE A 119 4.03 -1.10 -16.66
CA PHE A 119 4.37 -1.97 -17.77
C PHE A 119 3.60 -1.59 -19.03
N ALA A 120 4.00 -2.16 -20.16
CA ALA A 120 3.22 -2.05 -21.39
C ALA A 120 1.88 -2.80 -21.26
N SER A 121 0.90 -2.39 -22.07
CA SER A 121 -0.40 -3.06 -22.08
C SER A 121 -0.25 -4.55 -22.40
N GLY A 122 -0.90 -5.41 -21.62
CA GLY A 122 -0.87 -6.87 -21.77
C GLY A 122 0.33 -7.57 -21.08
N ASP A 123 1.25 -6.85 -20.44
CA ASP A 123 2.42 -7.48 -19.80
C ASP A 123 2.19 -7.91 -18.35
N ILE A 124 1.17 -7.39 -17.66
CA ILE A 124 0.89 -7.73 -16.26
C ILE A 124 0.77 -9.24 -16.00
N PRO A 125 0.09 -10.06 -16.85
CA PRO A 125 0.04 -11.51 -16.63
C PRO A 125 1.42 -12.17 -16.62
N LYS A 126 2.36 -11.74 -17.48
CA LYS A 126 3.75 -12.25 -17.51
C LYS A 126 4.52 -11.87 -16.25
N VAL A 127 4.27 -10.64 -15.75
CA VAL A 127 4.86 -10.17 -14.48
C VAL A 127 4.38 -11.05 -13.33
N LEU A 128 3.08 -11.28 -13.21
CA LEU A 128 2.50 -12.11 -12.15
C LEU A 128 3.01 -13.55 -12.21
N ASP A 129 3.08 -14.15 -13.40
CA ASP A 129 3.62 -15.51 -13.58
C ASP A 129 5.09 -15.60 -13.12
N GLY A 130 5.94 -14.70 -13.59
CA GLY A 130 7.36 -14.69 -13.19
C GLY A 130 7.55 -14.46 -11.69
N TRP A 131 6.75 -13.58 -11.09
CA TRP A 131 6.80 -13.31 -9.65
C TRP A 131 6.29 -14.49 -8.82
N SER A 132 5.21 -15.15 -9.23
CA SER A 132 4.68 -16.33 -8.53
C SER A 132 5.72 -17.43 -8.37
N LYS A 133 6.62 -17.57 -9.33
CA LYS A 133 7.72 -18.57 -9.32
C LYS A 133 8.91 -18.15 -8.44
N ALA A 134 9.04 -16.85 -8.14
CA ALA A 134 10.23 -16.30 -7.50
C ALA A 134 9.98 -15.74 -6.09
N ILE A 135 8.74 -15.44 -5.73
CA ILE A 135 8.41 -14.67 -4.52
C ILE A 135 8.85 -15.37 -3.24
N GLU A 136 8.65 -16.69 -3.14
CA GLU A 136 9.04 -17.46 -1.97
C GLU A 136 10.55 -17.35 -1.67
N ALA A 137 11.39 -17.41 -2.72
CA ALA A 137 12.82 -17.23 -2.57
C ALA A 137 13.18 -15.82 -2.07
N ARG A 138 12.43 -14.78 -2.50
CA ARG A 138 12.65 -13.40 -2.08
C ARG A 138 12.20 -13.13 -0.65
N GLU A 139 11.08 -13.70 -0.23
CA GLU A 139 10.53 -13.53 1.13
C GLU A 139 11.43 -14.11 2.24
N LYS A 140 12.39 -15.00 1.90
CA LYS A 140 13.44 -15.45 2.84
C LYS A 140 14.36 -14.32 3.30
N PHE A 141 14.40 -13.20 2.61
CA PHE A 141 15.25 -12.04 2.92
C PHE A 141 14.49 -10.90 3.59
N SER A 142 13.28 -10.61 3.17
CA SER A 142 12.38 -9.66 3.84
C SER A 142 10.94 -9.93 3.44
N PRO A 143 9.96 -9.70 4.36
CA PRO A 143 8.56 -9.96 4.09
C PRO A 143 7.98 -9.04 2.99
N LEU A 144 7.05 -9.59 2.21
CA LEU A 144 6.18 -8.83 1.33
C LEU A 144 4.93 -8.42 2.13
N ALA A 145 4.74 -7.11 2.34
CA ALA A 145 3.55 -6.60 3.02
C ALA A 145 2.33 -6.55 2.10
N ALA A 146 2.54 -6.15 0.84
CA ALA A 146 1.47 -6.01 -0.14
C ALA A 146 1.99 -6.19 -1.57
N CYS A 147 1.13 -6.70 -2.45
CA CYS A 147 1.40 -6.77 -3.87
C CYS A 147 0.11 -6.71 -4.67
N TRP A 148 0.01 -5.73 -5.57
CA TRP A 148 -1.21 -5.46 -6.32
C TRP A 148 -0.94 -5.18 -7.80
N THR A 149 -1.97 -5.36 -8.61
CA THR A 149 -2.08 -4.81 -9.95
C THR A 149 -3.23 -3.81 -10.02
N SER A 150 -3.10 -2.74 -10.82
CA SER A 150 -4.15 -1.75 -10.93
C SER A 150 -5.32 -2.26 -11.77
N GLU A 151 -6.55 -2.03 -11.27
CA GLU A 151 -7.80 -2.31 -11.96
C GLU A 151 -8.46 -1.01 -12.47
N LEU A 152 -8.56 0.01 -11.60
CA LEU A 152 -9.09 1.34 -11.92
C LEU A 152 -8.13 2.41 -11.44
N GLY A 153 -8.03 3.50 -12.20
CA GLY A 153 -7.06 4.58 -12.03
C GLY A 153 -5.95 4.47 -13.07
N GLY A 154 -4.69 4.66 -12.69
CA GLY A 154 -3.56 4.47 -13.58
C GLY A 154 -3.35 2.99 -13.90
N LEU A 155 -3.50 2.61 -15.18
CA LEU A 155 -3.45 1.21 -15.61
C LEU A 155 -2.04 0.64 -15.73
N ASN A 156 -1.98 -0.71 -15.85
CA ASN A 156 -0.75 -1.49 -16.04
C ASN A 156 0.30 -1.30 -14.94
N LYS A 157 -0.14 -0.93 -13.73
CA LYS A 157 0.73 -0.85 -12.57
C LYS A 157 0.86 -2.21 -11.89
N PHE A 158 2.08 -2.51 -11.46
CA PHE A 158 2.42 -3.56 -10.52
C PHE A 158 3.05 -2.91 -9.31
N VAL A 159 2.36 -2.96 -8.18
CA VAL A 159 2.74 -2.29 -6.93
C VAL A 159 3.11 -3.35 -5.91
N HIS A 160 4.28 -3.23 -5.30
CA HIS A 160 4.71 -4.16 -4.25
C HIS A 160 5.40 -3.43 -3.10
N THR A 161 5.09 -3.82 -1.88
CA THR A 161 5.56 -3.16 -0.66
C THR A 161 6.34 -4.15 0.20
N TRP A 162 7.58 -3.81 0.52
CA TRP A 162 8.53 -4.61 1.30
C TRP A 162 8.72 -4.02 2.69
N VAL A 163 8.94 -4.90 3.67
CA VAL A 163 9.19 -4.51 5.06
C VAL A 163 10.66 -4.65 5.39
N TYR A 164 11.21 -3.65 6.08
CA TYR A 164 12.57 -3.65 6.60
C TYR A 164 12.60 -3.00 7.97
N LYS A 165 13.53 -3.39 8.83
CA LYS A 165 13.72 -2.75 10.14
C LYS A 165 14.20 -1.31 10.00
N ASP A 166 15.10 -1.08 9.03
CA ASP A 166 15.69 0.22 8.74
C ASP A 166 16.28 0.26 7.30
N LEU A 167 16.83 1.41 6.92
CA LEU A 167 17.44 1.60 5.60
C LEU A 167 18.74 0.80 5.40
N ASN A 168 19.49 0.51 6.47
CA ASN A 168 20.71 -0.30 6.37
C ASN A 168 20.33 -1.76 6.10
N GLU A 169 19.31 -2.28 6.80
CA GLU A 169 18.79 -3.61 6.50
C GLU A 169 18.26 -3.68 5.06
N ARG A 170 17.50 -2.68 4.62
CA ARG A 170 17.03 -2.61 3.24
C ARG A 170 18.19 -2.72 2.23
N ALA A 171 19.27 -1.98 2.43
CA ALA A 171 20.44 -2.02 1.54
C ALA A 171 21.08 -3.41 1.53
N ARG A 172 21.34 -3.98 2.71
CA ARG A 172 21.94 -5.30 2.90
C ARG A 172 21.07 -6.42 2.29
N VAL A 173 19.77 -6.42 2.59
CA VAL A 173 18.81 -7.43 2.10
C VAL A 173 18.68 -7.38 0.58
N ARG A 174 18.61 -6.20 -0.01
CA ARG A 174 18.54 -6.04 -1.48
C ARG A 174 19.79 -6.56 -2.16
N GLU A 175 20.97 -6.33 -1.60
CA GLU A 175 22.21 -6.87 -2.13
C GLU A 175 22.26 -8.39 -1.98
N ALA A 176 22.00 -8.91 -0.79
CA ALA A 176 22.00 -10.36 -0.53
C ALA A 176 21.02 -11.11 -1.44
N SER A 177 19.81 -10.57 -1.63
CA SER A 177 18.82 -11.20 -2.50
C SER A 177 19.20 -11.22 -3.99
N ARG A 178 20.02 -10.27 -4.45
CA ARG A 178 20.56 -10.28 -5.84
C ARG A 178 21.68 -11.27 -6.02
N GLN A 179 22.52 -11.43 -4.98
CA GLN A 179 23.69 -12.31 -5.01
C GLN A 179 23.35 -13.78 -4.75
N ALA A 180 22.23 -14.07 -4.10
CA ALA A 180 21.86 -15.43 -3.71
C ALA A 180 21.64 -16.39 -4.89
N GLY A 181 21.40 -15.88 -6.09
CA GLY A 181 21.06 -16.69 -7.26
C GLY A 181 19.70 -17.42 -7.13
N GLY A 182 19.42 -18.33 -8.05
CA GLY A 182 18.17 -19.11 -8.04
C GLY A 182 16.99 -18.38 -8.69
N ALA A 183 15.79 -18.49 -8.10
CA ALA A 183 14.57 -17.98 -8.71
C ALA A 183 14.44 -16.45 -8.66
N TRP A 184 15.14 -15.76 -7.75
CA TRP A 184 15.15 -14.31 -7.68
C TRP A 184 16.39 -13.71 -8.33
N PRO A 185 16.31 -12.62 -9.11
CA PRO A 185 15.10 -11.84 -9.47
C PRO A 185 14.21 -12.58 -10.47
N PRO A 186 12.88 -12.24 -10.48
CA PRO A 186 11.89 -12.93 -11.30
C PRO A 186 12.17 -12.78 -12.80
N GLN A 187 12.07 -13.88 -13.53
CA GLN A 187 12.22 -13.93 -14.99
C GLN A 187 10.84 -13.70 -15.62
N THR A 188 10.50 -12.44 -15.90
CA THR A 188 9.18 -12.06 -16.44
C THR A 188 9.13 -11.99 -17.96
N GLY A 189 10.30 -11.93 -18.62
CA GLY A 189 10.41 -11.71 -20.07
C GLY A 189 10.03 -10.29 -20.53
N VAL A 190 9.61 -9.42 -19.59
CA VAL A 190 9.19 -8.04 -19.85
C VAL A 190 9.88 -7.07 -18.91
N ARG A 191 9.94 -5.79 -19.29
CA ARG A 191 10.55 -4.74 -18.47
C ARG A 191 9.55 -3.63 -18.17
N PRO A 192 9.62 -3.04 -16.96
CA PRO A 192 8.82 -1.87 -16.67
C PRO A 192 9.26 -0.69 -17.56
N ILE A 193 8.30 0.10 -18.04
CA ILE A 193 8.52 1.35 -18.77
C ILE A 193 8.71 2.55 -17.82
N ARG A 194 8.21 2.43 -16.58
CA ARG A 194 8.40 3.42 -15.50
C ARG A 194 8.55 2.72 -14.17
N GLN A 195 9.40 3.25 -13.32
CA GLN A 195 9.60 2.78 -11.96
C GLN A 195 9.64 3.94 -10.98
N GLU A 196 8.88 3.82 -9.92
CA GLU A 196 8.87 4.75 -8.79
C GLU A 196 9.02 3.98 -7.49
N ASN A 197 9.53 4.63 -6.45
CA ASN A 197 9.47 4.09 -5.11
C ASN A 197 9.16 5.18 -4.08
N LYS A 198 8.57 4.76 -2.97
CA LYS A 198 8.32 5.59 -1.79
C LYS A 198 8.82 4.83 -0.58
N LEU A 199 9.52 5.50 0.31
CA LEU A 199 9.78 4.99 1.66
C LEU A 199 8.68 5.52 2.58
N LEU A 200 8.07 4.61 3.31
CA LEU A 200 6.87 4.85 4.07
C LEU A 200 7.10 4.50 5.53
N MET A 201 6.55 5.31 6.41
CA MET A 201 6.46 5.05 7.84
C MET A 201 5.01 4.74 8.20
N PRO A 202 4.73 3.70 9.00
CA PRO A 202 3.37 3.39 9.40
C PRO A 202 2.90 4.36 10.49
N ALA A 203 1.64 4.79 10.40
CA ALA A 203 1.01 5.45 11.53
C ALA A 203 0.85 4.47 12.70
N THR A 204 0.83 4.99 13.94
CA THR A 204 0.76 4.17 15.17
C THR A 204 -0.48 3.28 15.24
N PHE A 205 -1.54 3.65 14.57
CA PHE A 205 -2.81 2.90 14.48
C PHE A 205 -2.90 2.00 13.23
N SER A 206 -1.88 1.98 12.38
CA SER A 206 -1.89 1.12 11.18
C SER A 206 -1.90 -0.36 11.56
N PRO A 207 -2.77 -1.19 10.96
CA PRO A 207 -2.73 -2.65 11.15
C PRO A 207 -1.43 -3.29 10.62
N VAL A 208 -0.76 -2.59 9.70
CA VAL A 208 0.53 -3.00 9.11
C VAL A 208 1.59 -2.01 9.58
N ARG A 209 2.31 -2.36 10.68
CA ARG A 209 3.30 -1.49 11.34
C ARG A 209 4.49 -2.28 11.89
#